data_ea15629c4ea387ab3639792ef9e63c1e
#
_entry.id   ea15629c4ea387ab3639792ef9e63c1e
#
_cell.length_a   1.000
_cell.length_b   1.000
_cell.length_c   1.000
_cell.angle_alpha   90.00
_cell.angle_beta   90.00
_cell.angle_gamma   90.00
#
_symmetry.space_group_name_H-M   'P 1'
#
loop_
_entity.id
_entity.type
_entity.pdbx_description
1 polymer ?
#
loop_
_entity_poly.entity_id
_entity_poly.type
_entity_poly.pdbx_seq_one_letter_code
_entity_poly.pdbx_strand_id
1 'polypeptide(L)'
;MQFYPNVAAVQVWTILKNEGTEEIGLEYVSSFIYQGLCQSGEKPYFEKTSIYTPHNSWDCESQWRKNDCREINLSGMAVNGFNTPGFGMNRYCYGGHSSWSTCEYLPMGICEDEECKVTYFFQVEHSGQWLIEYGPSTGERLYVALSGATETEHGWWKNLKPGDT
;
A
#
# COMPACT_ATOMS: atom_id res chain seq x y z
N MET A 1 10.04 13.94 -4.00
CA MET A 1 9.67 13.88 -2.57
C MET A 1 9.68 15.29 -2.01
N GLN A 2 8.64 15.68 -1.28
CA GLN A 2 8.48 16.99 -0.67
C GLN A 2 8.13 16.84 0.82
N PHE A 3 8.86 17.56 1.67
CA PHE A 3 8.60 17.66 3.10
C PHE A 3 7.88 18.98 3.41
N TYR A 4 7.00 18.95 4.40
CA TYR A 4 6.26 20.14 4.84
C TYR A 4 6.81 20.62 6.19
N PRO A 5 7.18 21.89 6.33
CA PRO A 5 7.66 22.42 7.60
C PRO A 5 6.61 22.31 8.71
N ASN A 6 7.03 21.83 9.87
CA ASN A 6 6.19 21.68 11.08
C ASN A 6 5.01 20.70 10.94
N VAL A 7 4.99 19.86 9.93
CA VAL A 7 3.99 18.79 9.74
C VAL A 7 4.73 17.48 9.53
N ALA A 8 4.33 16.44 10.24
CA ALA A 8 4.88 15.09 10.07
C ALA A 8 4.27 14.43 8.80
N ALA A 9 4.45 15.07 7.66
CA ALA A 9 3.95 14.60 6.39
C ALA A 9 5.01 14.73 5.29
N VAL A 10 4.93 13.81 4.33
CA VAL A 10 5.77 13.80 3.13
C VAL A 10 4.91 13.46 1.92
N GLN A 11 5.05 14.21 0.84
CA GLN A 11 4.47 13.89 -0.44
C GLN A 11 5.54 13.24 -1.33
N VAL A 12 5.19 12.13 -1.96
CA VAL A 12 6.11 11.35 -2.81
C VAL A 12 5.44 11.11 -4.17
N TRP A 13 6.21 11.25 -5.23
CA TRP A 13 5.82 10.89 -6.59
C TRP A 13 7.01 10.29 -7.33
N THR A 14 6.74 9.47 -8.34
CA THR A 14 7.73 8.89 -9.23
C THR A 14 7.60 9.51 -10.61
N ILE A 15 8.72 9.91 -11.18
CA ILE A 15 8.82 10.37 -12.56
C ILE A 15 9.64 9.33 -13.31
N LEU A 16 9.09 8.81 -14.40
CA LEU A 16 9.77 7.88 -15.29
C LEU A 16 9.99 8.55 -16.63
N LYS A 17 11.20 8.38 -17.17
CA LYS A 17 11.55 8.85 -18.51
C LYS A 17 12.20 7.73 -19.28
N ASN A 18 11.77 7.52 -20.51
CA ASN A 18 12.45 6.61 -21.42
C ASN A 18 13.64 7.33 -22.07
N GLU A 19 14.85 7.06 -21.63
CA GLU A 19 16.10 7.58 -22.21
C GLU A 19 16.73 6.60 -23.22
N GLY A 20 16.08 5.48 -23.49
CA GLY A 20 16.50 4.50 -24.48
C GLY A 20 16.16 4.90 -25.91
N THR A 21 16.43 3.98 -26.85
CA THR A 21 16.14 4.12 -28.28
C THR A 21 14.89 3.35 -28.71
N GLU A 22 14.37 2.50 -27.85
CA GLU A 22 13.20 1.65 -28.11
C GLU A 22 12.01 2.05 -27.25
N GLU A 23 10.81 1.74 -27.70
CA GLU A 23 9.59 1.87 -26.92
C GLU A 23 9.56 0.84 -25.77
N ILE A 24 9.19 1.26 -24.56
CA ILE A 24 9.08 0.39 -23.38
C ILE A 24 7.65 0.39 -22.85
N GLY A 25 7.17 -0.77 -22.40
CA GLY A 25 5.89 -0.92 -21.72
C GLY A 25 6.04 -0.75 -20.21
N LEU A 26 5.12 -0.03 -19.61
CA LEU A 26 4.96 0.08 -18.15
C LEU A 26 3.68 -0.64 -17.75
N GLU A 27 3.79 -1.58 -16.83
CA GLU A 27 2.68 -2.38 -16.30
C GLU A 27 2.39 -2.07 -14.82
N TYR A 28 3.40 -1.54 -14.13
CA TYR A 28 3.33 -1.19 -12.72
C TYR A 28 4.33 -0.10 -12.37
N VAL A 29 3.89 0.89 -11.61
CA VAL A 29 4.75 1.92 -11.00
C VAL A 29 4.26 2.21 -9.60
N SER A 30 5.06 1.88 -8.58
CA SER A 30 4.79 2.34 -7.24
C SER A 30 5.26 3.78 -7.06
N SER A 31 4.39 4.61 -6.49
CA SER A 31 4.76 5.98 -6.09
C SER A 31 5.52 5.98 -4.77
N PHE A 32 5.23 5.00 -3.91
CA PHE A 32 5.83 4.90 -2.59
C PHE A 32 5.80 3.46 -2.10
N ILE A 33 6.94 3.00 -1.56
CA ILE A 33 7.02 1.74 -0.82
C ILE A 33 7.73 2.03 0.49
N TYR A 34 7.11 1.67 1.60
CA TYR A 34 7.73 1.77 2.92
C TYR A 34 7.74 0.42 3.61
N GLN A 35 8.92 -0.03 3.98
CA GLN A 35 9.17 -1.29 4.67
C GLN A 35 9.58 -1.03 6.11
N GLY A 36 9.00 -1.79 7.05
CA GLY A 36 9.27 -1.63 8.47
C GLY A 36 8.19 -0.86 9.22
N LEU A 37 6.96 -0.87 8.70
CA LEU A 37 5.79 -0.42 9.46
C LEU A 37 5.71 -1.20 10.77
N CYS A 38 5.45 -0.48 11.87
CA CYS A 38 5.24 -1.07 13.20
C CYS A 38 6.39 -2.01 13.64
N GLN A 39 7.62 -1.73 13.21
CA GLN A 39 8.79 -2.56 13.52
C GLN A 39 9.35 -2.33 14.92
N SER A 40 9.14 -1.15 15.51
CA SER A 40 9.64 -0.81 16.84
C SER A 40 8.87 -1.53 17.94
N GLY A 41 9.46 -1.69 19.13
CA GLY A 41 8.83 -2.37 20.26
C GLY A 41 9.28 -3.81 20.42
N GLU A 42 8.64 -4.54 21.32
CA GLU A 42 8.99 -5.92 21.69
C GLU A 42 8.14 -6.95 20.97
N LYS A 43 6.90 -6.61 20.64
CA LYS A 43 5.96 -7.52 19.96
C LYS A 43 6.20 -7.55 18.45
N PRO A 44 6.01 -8.70 17.80
CA PRO A 44 6.00 -8.76 16.34
C PRO A 44 4.84 -7.93 15.77
N TYR A 45 5.03 -7.39 14.56
CA TYR A 45 4.04 -6.47 13.96
C TYR A 45 2.61 -7.05 13.95
N PHE A 46 2.44 -8.33 13.68
CA PHE A 46 1.12 -8.96 13.54
C PHE A 46 0.35 -9.11 14.87
N GLU A 47 0.97 -8.83 16.01
CA GLU A 47 0.32 -8.84 17.33
C GLU A 47 -0.05 -7.46 17.85
N LYS A 48 0.36 -6.41 17.17
CA LYS A 48 0.21 -5.02 17.63
C LYS A 48 -0.23 -4.05 16.55
N THR A 49 -0.35 -4.52 15.32
CA THR A 49 -0.71 -3.67 14.19
C THR A 49 -2.18 -3.84 13.83
N SER A 50 -2.86 -2.71 13.75
CA SER A 50 -4.21 -2.60 13.20
C SER A 50 -4.18 -1.83 11.88
N ILE A 51 -4.86 -2.36 10.88
CA ILE A 51 -5.02 -1.71 9.57
C ILE A 51 -6.48 -1.28 9.42
N TYR A 52 -6.68 0.00 9.15
CA TYR A 52 -8.00 0.56 8.93
C TYR A 52 -8.22 0.78 7.44
N THR A 53 -9.30 0.20 6.94
CA THR A 53 -9.71 0.26 5.53
C THR A 53 -10.98 1.07 5.40
N PRO A 54 -11.01 2.15 4.61
CA PRO A 54 -12.17 3.01 4.44
C PRO A 54 -13.06 2.51 3.31
N HIS A 55 -14.04 1.66 3.61
CA HIS A 55 -15.04 1.26 2.65
C HIS A 55 -15.92 2.45 2.26
N ASN A 56 -16.29 2.51 1.01
CA ASN A 56 -17.08 3.61 0.46
C ASN A 56 -18.08 3.09 -0.56
N SER A 57 -19.30 3.59 -0.52
CA SER A 57 -20.32 3.32 -1.53
C SER A 57 -21.37 4.43 -1.50
N TRP A 58 -22.24 4.44 -2.48
CA TRP A 58 -23.38 5.36 -2.54
C TRP A 58 -24.24 5.23 -1.28
N ASP A 59 -24.55 6.33 -0.62
CA ASP A 59 -25.26 6.45 0.66
C ASP A 59 -24.62 5.71 1.85
N CYS A 60 -23.36 5.26 1.72
CA CYS A 60 -22.58 4.60 2.76
C CYS A 60 -21.11 5.02 2.67
N GLU A 61 -20.87 6.34 2.71
CA GLU A 61 -19.54 6.90 2.55
C GLU A 61 -18.70 6.71 3.81
N SER A 62 -17.39 6.54 3.61
CA SER A 62 -16.38 6.56 4.67
C SER A 62 -16.62 5.59 5.83
N GLN A 63 -16.94 4.34 5.50
CA GLN A 63 -17.14 3.29 6.48
C GLN A 63 -15.79 2.65 6.85
N TRP A 64 -15.17 3.12 7.91
CA TRP A 64 -13.89 2.60 8.38
C TRP A 64 -14.04 1.26 9.09
N ARG A 65 -13.24 0.28 8.67
CA ARG A 65 -13.12 -1.02 9.32
C ARG A 65 -11.72 -1.21 9.87
N LYS A 66 -11.64 -1.54 11.14
CA LYS A 66 -10.42 -1.98 11.80
C LYS A 66 -10.21 -3.46 11.54
N ASN A 67 -9.04 -3.83 11.04
CA ASN A 67 -8.65 -5.21 10.77
C ASN A 67 -7.40 -5.55 11.57
N ASP A 68 -7.41 -6.69 12.24
CA ASP A 68 -6.20 -7.32 12.80
C ASP A 68 -5.40 -7.98 11.68
N CYS A 69 -4.08 -7.97 11.78
CA CYS A 69 -3.21 -8.59 10.77
C CYS A 69 -3.49 -10.08 10.54
N ARG A 70 -3.97 -10.81 11.56
CA ARG A 70 -4.33 -12.22 11.43
C ARG A 70 -5.62 -12.41 10.66
N GLU A 71 -6.60 -11.53 10.84
CA GLU A 71 -7.89 -11.58 10.14
C GLU A 71 -7.72 -11.36 8.63
N ILE A 72 -6.78 -10.53 8.23
CA ILE A 72 -6.47 -10.24 6.83
C ILE A 72 -5.26 -11.01 6.29
N ASN A 73 -4.87 -12.08 6.99
CA ASN A 73 -3.83 -13.02 6.58
C ASN A 73 -2.43 -12.38 6.40
N LEU A 74 -2.11 -11.35 7.17
CA LEU A 74 -0.78 -10.73 7.20
C LEU A 74 0.10 -11.22 8.36
N SER A 75 -0.38 -12.15 9.16
CA SER A 75 0.46 -12.82 10.16
C SER A 75 1.40 -13.78 9.45
N GLY A 76 2.69 -13.64 9.63
CA GLY A 76 3.71 -14.52 9.04
C GLY A 76 3.70 -15.97 9.59
N MET A 77 2.55 -16.48 9.98
CA MET A 77 2.41 -17.85 10.44
C MET A 77 2.50 -18.80 9.27
N ALA A 78 3.63 -19.47 9.17
CA ALA A 78 3.79 -20.59 8.27
C ALA A 78 2.74 -21.66 8.55
N VAL A 79 2.05 -22.10 7.51
CA VAL A 79 1.34 -23.37 7.49
C VAL A 79 2.32 -24.44 7.97
N ASN A 80 1.95 -25.26 8.97
CA ASN A 80 2.71 -26.36 9.57
C ASN A 80 3.53 -26.06 10.85
N GLY A 81 3.24 -25.00 11.58
CA GLY A 81 3.87 -24.79 12.89
C GLY A 81 5.36 -24.43 12.86
N PHE A 82 5.94 -24.28 11.69
CA PHE A 82 7.27 -23.73 11.54
C PHE A 82 7.15 -22.22 11.47
N ASN A 83 7.48 -21.57 12.55
CA ASN A 83 7.65 -20.12 12.60
C ASN A 83 8.92 -19.79 11.79
N THR A 84 8.77 -19.66 10.48
CA THR A 84 9.87 -19.21 9.63
C THR A 84 9.66 -17.72 9.36
N PRO A 85 10.33 -16.84 10.10
CA PRO A 85 10.21 -15.40 9.90
C PRO A 85 10.53 -15.02 8.46
N GLY A 86 9.68 -14.28 7.80
CA GLY A 86 9.98 -13.66 6.52
C GLY A 86 9.66 -14.43 5.25
N PHE A 87 8.90 -15.53 5.32
CA PHE A 87 8.44 -16.28 4.14
C PHE A 87 6.92 -16.18 3.89
N GLY A 88 6.26 -15.16 4.42
CA GLY A 88 4.88 -14.89 4.07
C GLY A 88 4.79 -14.37 2.63
N MET A 89 4.08 -15.09 1.77
CA MET A 89 3.75 -14.64 0.41
C MET A 89 2.36 -13.99 0.35
N ASN A 90 1.78 -13.72 1.51
CA ASN A 90 0.45 -13.17 1.62
C ASN A 90 0.49 -11.66 1.40
N ARG A 91 -0.56 -11.15 0.79
CA ARG A 91 -0.76 -9.72 0.66
C ARG A 91 -2.21 -9.37 0.99
N TYR A 92 -2.42 -8.21 1.53
CA TYR A 92 -3.71 -7.59 1.67
C TYR A 92 -3.73 -6.32 0.85
N CYS A 93 -4.63 -6.25 -0.12
CA CYS A 93 -4.75 -5.09 -0.98
C CYS A 93 -6.20 -4.65 -1.12
N TYR A 94 -6.38 -3.36 -1.33
CA TYR A 94 -7.63 -2.73 -1.71
C TYR A 94 -7.35 -1.54 -2.61
N GLY A 95 -8.32 -1.19 -3.44
CA GLY A 95 -8.11 -0.15 -4.45
C GLY A 95 -9.40 0.33 -5.08
N GLY A 96 -9.28 1.28 -5.97
CA GLY A 96 -10.36 1.77 -6.81
C GLY A 96 -10.26 1.16 -8.21
N HIS A 97 -11.28 0.39 -8.61
CA HIS A 97 -11.30 -0.32 -9.90
C HIS A 97 -12.16 0.39 -10.96
N SER A 98 -12.70 1.55 -10.66
CA SER A 98 -13.52 2.32 -11.59
C SER A 98 -12.84 3.61 -12.04
N SER A 99 -13.51 4.37 -12.89
CA SER A 99 -13.08 5.72 -13.28
C SER A 99 -13.14 6.75 -12.13
N TRP A 100 -13.76 6.39 -11.01
CA TRP A 100 -13.82 7.22 -9.82
C TRP A 100 -12.92 6.65 -8.73
N SER A 101 -12.02 7.46 -8.22
CA SER A 101 -11.06 7.05 -7.19
C SER A 101 -11.69 6.65 -5.86
N THR A 102 -12.95 7.00 -5.63
CA THR A 102 -13.69 6.76 -4.38
C THR A 102 -14.84 5.77 -4.53
N CYS A 103 -14.77 4.85 -5.50
CA CYS A 103 -15.91 3.96 -5.82
C CYS A 103 -16.17 2.92 -4.74
N GLU A 104 -15.19 2.09 -4.40
CA GLU A 104 -15.32 0.99 -3.41
C GLU A 104 -14.67 1.33 -2.08
N TYR A 105 -13.61 2.10 -2.16
CA TYR A 105 -12.81 2.55 -1.03
C TYR A 105 -12.42 4.00 -1.25
N LEU A 106 -12.13 4.72 -0.17
CA LEU A 106 -11.42 5.99 -0.27
C LEU A 106 -9.93 5.72 -0.52
N PRO A 107 -9.23 6.55 -1.35
CA PRO A 107 -7.82 6.33 -1.70
C PRO A 107 -6.88 6.67 -0.54
N MET A 108 -7.12 6.06 0.61
CA MET A 108 -6.37 6.30 1.84
C MET A 108 -6.37 5.08 2.75
N GLY A 109 -5.51 5.08 3.76
CA GLY A 109 -5.45 4.02 4.75
C GLY A 109 -4.73 4.45 6.00
N ILE A 110 -4.96 3.71 7.07
CA ILE A 110 -4.30 3.93 8.36
C ILE A 110 -3.68 2.61 8.81
N CYS A 111 -2.47 2.71 9.33
CA CYS A 111 -1.78 1.63 10.01
C CYS A 111 -1.39 2.12 11.41
N GLU A 112 -1.87 1.46 12.44
CA GLU A 112 -1.64 1.83 13.84
C GLU A 112 -0.75 0.79 14.53
N ASP A 113 0.32 1.24 15.18
CA ASP A 113 1.11 0.47 16.13
C ASP A 113 0.54 0.71 17.54
N GLU A 114 -0.19 -0.26 18.05
CA GLU A 114 -0.85 -0.15 19.35
C GLU A 114 0.14 -0.19 20.52
N GLU A 115 1.31 -0.79 20.35
CA GLU A 115 2.37 -0.84 21.36
C GLU A 115 3.12 0.50 21.45
N CYS A 116 3.61 0.99 20.32
CA CYS A 116 4.41 2.20 20.23
C CYS A 116 3.57 3.49 20.18
N LYS A 117 2.24 3.38 20.04
CA LYS A 117 1.33 4.52 19.89
C LYS A 117 1.67 5.41 18.69
N VAL A 118 2.04 4.79 17.60
CA VAL A 118 2.35 5.46 16.33
C VAL A 118 1.27 5.12 15.32
N THR A 119 0.77 6.14 14.64
CA THR A 119 -0.22 5.99 13.57
C THR A 119 0.36 6.53 12.27
N TYR A 120 0.33 5.70 11.25
CA TYR A 120 0.69 6.07 9.87
C TYR A 120 -0.60 6.28 9.08
N PHE A 121 -0.71 7.42 8.43
CA PHE A 121 -1.78 7.73 7.49
C PHE A 121 -1.22 7.81 6.09
N PHE A 122 -1.90 7.19 5.13
CA PHE A 122 -1.51 7.17 3.72
C PHE A 122 -2.66 7.66 2.86
N GLN A 123 -2.31 8.39 1.80
CA GLN A 123 -3.27 8.82 0.80
C GLN A 123 -2.64 8.71 -0.60
N VAL A 124 -3.40 8.19 -1.55
CA VAL A 124 -3.06 8.18 -2.97
C VAL A 124 -3.80 9.35 -3.64
N GLU A 125 -3.04 10.35 -4.08
CA GLU A 125 -3.58 11.52 -4.78
C GLU A 125 -3.72 11.23 -6.27
N HIS A 126 -4.74 10.45 -6.63
CA HIS A 126 -5.03 10.09 -8.01
C HIS A 126 -6.53 10.10 -8.26
N SER A 127 -6.96 10.62 -9.40
CA SER A 127 -8.38 10.74 -9.76
C SER A 127 -8.97 9.49 -10.40
N GLY A 128 -8.14 8.55 -10.80
CA GLY A 128 -8.54 7.27 -11.42
C GLY A 128 -8.30 6.07 -10.50
N GLN A 129 -7.97 4.95 -11.11
CA GLN A 129 -7.69 3.69 -10.42
C GLN A 129 -6.39 3.75 -9.62
N TRP A 130 -6.38 3.10 -8.47
CA TRP A 130 -5.25 3.10 -7.54
C TRP A 130 -5.24 1.83 -6.71
N LEU A 131 -4.09 1.54 -6.08
CA LEU A 131 -3.90 0.38 -5.22
C LEU A 131 -3.13 0.75 -3.96
N ILE A 132 -3.58 0.24 -2.82
CA ILE A 132 -2.81 0.17 -1.57
C ILE A 132 -2.62 -1.31 -1.25
N GLU A 133 -1.37 -1.70 -1.06
CA GLU A 133 -0.99 -3.08 -0.76
C GLU A 133 -0.17 -3.13 0.53
N TYR A 134 -0.49 -4.08 1.40
CA TYR A 134 0.30 -4.45 2.56
C TYR A 134 0.77 -5.89 2.43
N GLY A 135 1.96 -6.17 2.92
CA GLY A 135 2.47 -7.53 2.95
C GLY A 135 3.61 -7.73 3.93
N PRO A 136 3.82 -8.99 4.36
CA PRO A 136 5.01 -9.34 5.11
C PRO A 136 6.25 -9.26 4.22
N SER A 137 7.35 -8.87 4.82
CA SER A 137 8.66 -8.84 4.16
C SER A 137 9.70 -9.58 5.01
N THR A 138 10.88 -9.77 4.46
CA THR A 138 11.98 -10.45 5.16
C THR A 138 12.29 -9.79 6.50
N GLY A 139 12.60 -10.61 7.53
CA GLY A 139 12.92 -10.12 8.87
C GLY A 139 11.71 -9.65 9.67
N GLU A 140 10.57 -10.30 9.50
CA GLU A 140 9.32 -10.00 10.26
C GLU A 140 8.88 -8.52 10.13
N ARG A 141 8.98 -7.98 8.92
CA ARG A 141 8.62 -6.60 8.64
C ARG A 141 7.32 -6.54 7.85
N LEU A 142 6.52 -5.53 8.15
CA LEU A 142 5.36 -5.17 7.34
C LEU A 142 5.76 -4.07 6.35
N TYR A 143 5.34 -4.19 5.09
CA TYR A 143 5.45 -3.11 4.12
C TYR A 143 4.08 -2.58 3.73
N VAL A 144 4.08 -1.35 3.22
CA VAL A 144 2.98 -0.78 2.45
C VAL A 144 3.53 -0.30 1.10
N ALA A 145 2.79 -0.56 0.04
CA ALA A 145 3.04 -0.03 -1.29
C ALA A 145 1.83 0.75 -1.80
N LEU A 146 2.08 1.93 -2.33
CA LEU A 146 1.07 2.82 -2.89
C LEU A 146 1.34 3.01 -4.37
N SER A 147 0.31 2.84 -5.20
CA SER A 147 0.42 3.00 -6.66
C SER A 147 -0.85 3.57 -7.27
N GLY A 148 -0.74 4.06 -8.49
CA GLY A 148 -1.87 4.22 -9.39
C GLY A 148 -2.36 2.87 -9.92
N ALA A 149 -3.01 2.87 -11.08
CA ALA A 149 -3.44 1.66 -11.76
C ALA A 149 -2.26 0.73 -12.09
N THR A 150 -2.52 -0.57 -12.09
CA THR A 150 -1.56 -1.63 -12.44
C THR A 150 -2.12 -2.51 -13.55
N GLU A 151 -1.29 -3.23 -14.26
CA GLU A 151 -1.75 -4.19 -15.26
C GLU A 151 -2.55 -5.31 -14.59
N THR A 152 -1.99 -5.94 -13.56
CA THR A 152 -2.56 -7.11 -12.91
C THR A 152 -3.93 -6.87 -12.27
N GLU A 153 -4.11 -5.73 -11.61
CA GLU A 153 -5.37 -5.46 -10.89
C GLU A 153 -6.37 -4.65 -11.73
N HIS A 154 -5.89 -3.89 -12.73
CA HIS A 154 -6.71 -2.92 -13.44
C HIS A 154 -6.66 -3.06 -14.98
N GLY A 155 -5.83 -3.98 -15.51
CA GLY A 155 -5.60 -4.09 -16.93
C GLY A 155 -4.95 -2.84 -17.53
N TRP A 156 -4.18 -2.11 -16.74
CA TRP A 156 -3.56 -0.87 -17.15
C TRP A 156 -2.13 -1.09 -17.62
N TRP A 157 -1.79 -0.50 -18.75
CA TRP A 157 -0.42 -0.36 -19.23
C TRP A 157 -0.23 0.96 -19.96
N LYS A 158 0.99 1.43 -20.03
CA LYS A 158 1.36 2.62 -20.81
C LYS A 158 2.67 2.37 -21.54
N ASN A 159 2.69 2.62 -22.84
CA ASN A 159 3.91 2.61 -23.61
C ASN A 159 4.58 3.99 -23.56
N LEU A 160 5.88 4.01 -23.28
CA LEU A 160 6.72 5.20 -23.35
C LEU A 160 7.64 5.10 -24.56
N LYS A 161 7.51 6.01 -25.51
CA LYS A 161 8.45 6.16 -26.62
C LYS A 161 9.77 6.79 -26.12
N PRO A 162 10.86 6.68 -26.89
CA PRO A 162 12.08 7.41 -26.60
C PRO A 162 11.82 8.90 -26.34
N GLY A 163 12.24 9.40 -25.18
CA GLY A 163 12.05 10.78 -24.75
C GLY A 163 10.76 11.08 -23.99
N ASP A 164 9.79 10.18 -23.98
CA ASP A 164 8.54 10.33 -23.20
C ASP A 164 8.81 10.26 -21.69
N THR A 165 7.94 10.96 -20.95
CA THR A 165 7.96 11.01 -19.48
C THR A 165 6.58 10.66 -18.92
#